data_ef4e5d17e6048e541a669c0e29ab93f8
#
_entry.id   ef4e5d17e6048e541a669c0e29ab93f8
#
_cell.length_a   1.000
_cell.length_b   1.000
_cell.length_c   1.000
_cell.angle_alpha   90.00
_cell.angle_beta   90.00
_cell.angle_gamma   90.00
#
_symmetry.space_group_name_H-M   'P 1'
#
loop_
_entity.id
_entity.type
_entity.pdbx_description
1 polymer ?
#
loop_
_entity_poly.entity_id
_entity_poly.type
_entity_poly.pdbx_seq_one_letter_code
_entity_poly.pdbx_strand_id
1 'polypeptide(L)'
;REEFGLRLAVRFVGRTGLDDFSQQVSPQVAEIEAQGRALAQQAGAAAARGARKARGTGGLLYGRRIAGKTTPICEVTLESGRVTVCGEVFNLEVRQAKDGQMAIVSFCLTDQSSSVACKLFPQADRAAPLLRELREGLYVRLRGDVRFDSYGNQPVVMAADIQAEDRPVRMDEAEEKRVELHLHTTMSQMDAVTPVERYIERAARWGHEAIAITDHGVIQAFPDAAAAAGKLGYKGKLLYGMEGYLIHEEPGEQGIGACP
;
A
#
# COMPACT_ATOMS: atom_id res chain seq x y z
N ARG A 1 17.63 39.09 4.69
CA ARG A 1 16.48 40.04 4.47
C ARG A 1 16.61 40.86 3.21
N GLU A 2 17.73 40.88 2.53
CA GLU A 2 17.96 41.64 1.30
C GLU A 2 18.71 40.89 0.20
N GLU A 3 18.86 39.56 0.34
CA GLU A 3 19.67 38.78 -0.62
C GLU A 3 19.03 38.55 -1.98
N PHE A 4 17.73 38.79 -2.14
CA PHE A 4 17.05 38.55 -3.43
C PHE A 4 16.26 39.72 -4.00
N GLY A 5 16.27 40.90 -3.39
CA GLY A 5 15.67 42.12 -3.94
C GLY A 5 14.15 42.07 -4.20
N LEU A 6 13.47 41.03 -3.75
CA LEU A 6 12.04 40.83 -3.97
C LEU A 6 11.24 41.26 -2.75
N ARG A 7 10.47 42.34 -2.87
CA ARG A 7 9.43 42.73 -1.91
C ARG A 7 8.16 41.98 -2.27
N LEU A 8 7.88 40.89 -1.56
CA LEU A 8 6.59 40.20 -1.63
C LEU A 8 5.55 40.99 -0.83
N ALA A 9 4.62 41.63 -1.51
CA ALA A 9 3.40 42.16 -0.92
C ALA A 9 2.26 41.17 -1.11
N VAL A 10 1.88 40.47 -0.06
CA VAL A 10 0.71 39.58 -0.09
C VAL A 10 -0.54 40.43 0.14
N ARG A 11 -1.34 40.62 -0.88
CA ARG A 11 -2.63 41.30 -0.82
C ARG A 11 -3.75 40.29 -0.80
N PHE A 12 -4.39 40.13 0.33
CA PHE A 12 -5.63 39.36 0.42
C PHE A 12 -6.78 40.19 -0.17
N VAL A 13 -7.29 39.78 -1.33
CA VAL A 13 -8.50 40.37 -1.90
C VAL A 13 -9.67 39.52 -1.44
N GLY A 14 -10.31 39.91 -0.34
CA GLY A 14 -11.56 39.31 0.12
C GLY A 14 -12.66 39.67 -0.89
N ARG A 15 -13.19 38.72 -1.63
CA ARG A 15 -14.48 38.88 -2.30
C ARG A 15 -15.58 38.74 -1.25
N THR A 16 -16.14 39.89 -0.83
CA THR A 16 -17.39 39.92 -0.09
C THR A 16 -18.52 39.55 -1.05
N GLY A 17 -18.89 38.29 -1.07
CA GLY A 17 -19.92 37.75 -1.96
C GLY A 17 -20.10 36.22 -1.80
N LEU A 18 -19.55 35.65 -0.74
CA LEU A 18 -19.67 34.22 -0.44
C LEU A 18 -21.00 33.85 0.22
N ASP A 19 -21.79 34.82 0.67
CA ASP A 19 -23.06 34.55 1.35
C ASP A 19 -24.21 34.11 0.41
N ASP A 20 -24.01 34.30 -0.90
CA ASP A 20 -25.02 33.90 -1.90
C ASP A 20 -24.80 32.52 -2.50
N PHE A 21 -23.61 31.94 -2.31
CA PHE A 21 -23.28 30.62 -2.86
C PHE A 21 -23.78 29.46 -1.98
N SER A 22 -23.99 29.71 -0.70
CA SER A 22 -24.46 28.69 0.24
C SER A 22 -25.96 28.34 0.09
N GLN A 23 -26.75 29.20 -0.58
CA GLN A 23 -28.21 29.00 -0.78
C GLN A 23 -28.56 28.26 -2.08
N GLN A 24 -27.59 28.05 -3.00
CA GLN A 24 -27.83 27.37 -4.27
C GLN A 24 -27.17 25.99 -4.40
N VAL A 25 -26.81 25.37 -3.30
CA VAL A 25 -26.41 23.95 -3.33
C VAL A 25 -27.66 23.15 -3.65
N SER A 26 -27.80 22.74 -4.92
CA SER A 26 -28.96 21.97 -5.36
C SER A 26 -29.08 20.69 -4.51
N PRO A 27 -30.32 20.20 -4.27
CA PRO A 27 -30.52 18.94 -3.54
C PRO A 27 -29.70 17.77 -4.08
N GLN A 28 -29.34 17.80 -5.36
CA GLN A 28 -28.51 16.82 -6.03
C GLN A 28 -27.05 16.82 -5.52
N VAL A 29 -26.48 17.99 -5.18
CA VAL A 29 -25.11 18.06 -4.63
C VAL A 29 -25.08 17.50 -3.21
N ALA A 30 -26.08 17.80 -2.40
CA ALA A 30 -26.23 17.23 -1.05
C ALA A 30 -26.39 15.70 -1.09
N GLU A 31 -27.10 15.18 -2.10
CA GLU A 31 -27.30 13.76 -2.30
C GLU A 31 -26.01 13.06 -2.78
N ILE A 32 -25.25 13.69 -3.69
CA ILE A 32 -23.93 13.22 -4.14
C ILE A 32 -22.93 13.20 -2.98
N GLU A 33 -22.91 14.24 -2.15
CA GLU A 33 -22.08 14.26 -0.94
C GLU A 33 -22.46 13.18 0.07
N ALA A 34 -23.77 12.94 0.27
CA ALA A 34 -24.24 11.89 1.15
C ALA A 34 -23.86 10.50 0.63
N GLN A 35 -24.00 10.27 -0.69
CA GLN A 35 -23.56 9.03 -1.34
C GLN A 35 -22.04 8.87 -1.27
N GLY A 36 -21.28 9.95 -1.48
CA GLY A 36 -19.81 9.94 -1.33
C GLY A 36 -19.36 9.59 0.08
N ARG A 37 -20.02 10.15 1.11
CA ARG A 37 -19.75 9.80 2.52
C ARG A 37 -20.13 8.35 2.85
N ALA A 38 -21.23 7.85 2.32
CA ALA A 38 -21.65 6.46 2.51
C ALA A 38 -20.66 5.47 1.85
N LEU A 39 -20.21 5.78 0.62
CA LEU A 39 -19.18 5.00 -0.09
C LEU A 39 -17.84 5.04 0.65
N ALA A 40 -17.42 6.20 1.14
CA ALA A 40 -16.20 6.35 1.92
C ALA A 40 -16.26 5.57 3.25
N GLN A 41 -17.41 5.56 3.93
CA GLN A 41 -17.62 4.75 5.13
C GLN A 41 -17.64 3.25 4.83
N GLN A 42 -18.22 2.83 3.70
CA GLN A 42 -18.20 1.43 3.27
C GLN A 42 -16.79 0.99 2.86
N ALA A 43 -16.05 1.83 2.13
CA ALA A 43 -14.65 1.59 1.78
C ALA A 43 -13.76 1.55 3.04
N GLY A 44 -13.96 2.46 3.98
CA GLY A 44 -13.28 2.47 5.28
C GLY A 44 -13.60 1.23 6.12
N ALA A 45 -14.86 0.77 6.11
CA ALA A 45 -15.27 -0.46 6.79
C ALA A 45 -14.72 -1.72 6.10
N ALA A 46 -14.61 -1.73 4.78
CA ALA A 46 -13.97 -2.81 4.02
C ALA A 46 -12.46 -2.82 4.25
N ALA A 47 -11.80 -1.65 4.25
CA ALA A 47 -10.39 -1.52 4.58
C ALA A 47 -10.10 -1.89 6.05
N ALA A 48 -10.98 -1.52 6.98
CA ALA A 48 -10.87 -1.93 8.39
C ALA A 48 -11.08 -3.44 8.61
N ARG A 49 -11.91 -4.09 7.79
CA ARG A 49 -12.06 -5.55 7.79
C ARG A 49 -10.84 -6.26 7.16
N GLY A 50 -10.19 -5.65 6.16
CA GLY A 50 -8.92 -6.11 5.56
C GLY A 50 -7.71 -5.89 6.47
N ALA A 51 -7.76 -4.88 7.33
CA ALA A 51 -6.71 -4.53 8.30
C ALA A 51 -6.83 -5.29 9.63
N ARG A 52 -7.46 -6.46 9.68
CA ARG A 52 -7.18 -7.40 10.76
C ARG A 52 -5.69 -7.73 10.64
N LYS A 53 -4.90 -7.06 11.49
CA LYS A 53 -3.49 -7.30 11.72
C LYS A 53 -3.23 -8.80 11.55
N ALA A 54 -2.60 -9.19 10.45
CA ALA A 54 -1.99 -10.48 10.35
C ALA A 54 -0.99 -10.51 11.52
N ARG A 55 -1.38 -11.10 12.63
CA ARG A 55 -0.44 -11.47 13.69
C ARG A 55 0.46 -12.49 13.04
N GLY A 56 1.63 -12.04 12.58
CA GLY A 56 2.73 -12.86 12.17
C GLY A 56 3.33 -13.57 13.37
N THR A 57 2.58 -14.48 13.91
CA THR A 57 3.15 -15.60 14.64
C THR A 57 3.20 -16.72 13.62
N GLY A 58 4.39 -17.05 13.10
CA GLY A 58 4.65 -18.04 12.06
C GLY A 58 3.86 -19.34 12.23
N GLY A 59 2.55 -19.28 12.04
CA GLY A 59 1.61 -20.37 12.14
C GLY A 59 1.83 -21.34 10.98
N LEU A 60 1.94 -22.65 11.30
CA LEU A 60 1.96 -23.70 10.30
C LEU A 60 0.59 -23.75 9.63
N LEU A 61 0.54 -23.52 8.32
CA LEU A 61 -0.70 -23.58 7.53
C LEU A 61 -0.91 -24.98 6.95
N TYR A 62 0.17 -25.60 6.48
CA TYR A 62 0.11 -26.93 5.86
C TYR A 62 1.44 -27.67 5.99
N GLY A 63 1.41 -29.00 6.15
CA GLY A 63 2.57 -29.87 6.17
C GLY A 63 3.39 -29.77 7.45
N ARG A 64 4.68 -29.53 7.34
CA ARG A 64 5.65 -29.49 8.45
C ARG A 64 6.28 -28.10 8.58
N ARG A 65 6.78 -27.78 9.76
CA ARG A 65 7.53 -26.55 9.99
C ARG A 65 8.75 -26.47 9.08
N ILE A 66 8.95 -25.29 8.51
CA ILE A 66 10.02 -25.03 7.53
C ILE A 66 11.15 -24.33 8.24
N ALA A 67 12.35 -24.97 8.21
CA ALA A 67 13.59 -24.36 8.69
C ALA A 67 14.57 -24.20 7.52
N GLY A 68 15.57 -23.35 7.69
CA GLY A 68 16.66 -23.16 6.73
C GLY A 68 16.56 -21.85 5.95
N LYS A 69 17.50 -21.67 5.03
CA LYS A 69 17.58 -20.48 4.16
C LYS A 69 16.50 -20.54 3.07
N THR A 70 16.07 -19.39 2.64
CA THR A 70 15.16 -19.20 1.51
C THR A 70 15.94 -18.90 0.25
N THR A 71 15.44 -19.38 -0.88
CA THR A 71 15.96 -19.08 -2.20
C THR A 71 15.17 -17.91 -2.77
N PRO A 72 15.80 -16.85 -3.29
CA PRO A 72 15.10 -15.80 -4.03
C PRO A 72 14.31 -16.38 -5.20
N ILE A 73 13.10 -15.89 -5.45
CA ILE A 73 12.24 -16.45 -6.50
C ILE A 73 12.88 -16.27 -7.88
N CYS A 74 13.64 -15.20 -8.11
CA CYS A 74 14.36 -14.98 -9.37
C CYS A 74 15.45 -16.04 -9.67
N GLU A 75 15.90 -16.78 -8.67
CA GLU A 75 16.90 -17.85 -8.81
C GLU A 75 16.27 -19.24 -9.00
N VAL A 76 14.93 -19.34 -8.90
CA VAL A 76 14.23 -20.62 -9.02
C VAL A 76 14.16 -21.04 -10.49
N THR A 77 14.74 -22.21 -10.80
CA THR A 77 14.73 -22.82 -12.12
C THR A 77 14.17 -24.24 -12.05
N LEU A 78 13.91 -24.86 -13.20
CA LEU A 78 13.47 -26.28 -13.26
C LEU A 78 14.50 -27.24 -12.64
N GLU A 79 15.76 -26.87 -12.65
CA GLU A 79 16.85 -27.68 -12.10
C GLU A 79 17.05 -27.51 -10.60
N SER A 80 16.36 -26.52 -9.99
CA SER A 80 16.50 -26.23 -8.55
C SER A 80 16.03 -27.36 -7.64
N GLY A 81 15.24 -28.32 -8.16
CA GLY A 81 14.71 -29.45 -7.39
C GLY A 81 13.82 -28.97 -6.23
N ARG A 82 14.20 -29.29 -4.99
CA ARG A 82 13.45 -28.87 -3.80
C ARG A 82 13.93 -27.50 -3.35
N VAL A 83 12.99 -26.53 -3.28
CA VAL A 83 13.26 -25.15 -2.89
C VAL A 83 12.45 -24.75 -1.65
N THR A 84 12.97 -23.74 -0.95
CA THR A 84 12.24 -23.01 0.07
C THR A 84 12.19 -21.55 -0.35
N VAL A 85 11.00 -21.03 -0.62
CA VAL A 85 10.76 -19.66 -1.05
C VAL A 85 9.88 -18.92 -0.06
N CYS A 86 10.05 -17.60 0.02
CA CYS A 86 9.14 -16.74 0.76
C CYS A 86 8.51 -15.73 -0.19
N GLY A 87 7.25 -15.40 0.01
CA GLY A 87 6.59 -14.41 -0.83
C GLY A 87 5.16 -14.11 -0.40
N GLU A 88 4.62 -13.11 -1.01
CA GLU A 88 3.22 -12.71 -0.88
C GLU A 88 2.36 -13.54 -1.83
N VAL A 89 1.27 -14.06 -1.30
CA VAL A 89 0.29 -14.84 -2.06
C VAL A 89 -0.59 -13.93 -2.92
N PHE A 90 -0.75 -14.27 -4.19
CA PHE A 90 -1.70 -13.63 -5.09
C PHE A 90 -2.25 -14.64 -6.12
N ASN A 91 -3.31 -14.29 -6.83
CA ASN A 91 -4.02 -15.15 -7.78
C ASN A 91 -4.38 -16.53 -7.18
N LEU A 92 -5.05 -16.51 -6.02
CA LEU A 92 -5.46 -17.73 -5.33
C LEU A 92 -6.72 -18.31 -5.98
N GLU A 93 -6.58 -19.48 -6.55
CA GLU A 93 -7.68 -20.26 -7.12
C GLU A 93 -7.83 -21.59 -6.41
N VAL A 94 -9.07 -21.99 -6.18
CA VAL A 94 -9.41 -23.28 -5.57
C VAL A 94 -10.40 -24.00 -6.45
N ARG A 95 -10.05 -25.22 -6.84
CA ARG A 95 -10.92 -26.11 -7.63
C ARG A 95 -11.03 -27.45 -6.93
N GLN A 96 -12.17 -28.10 -7.04
CA GLN A 96 -12.31 -29.49 -6.60
C GLN A 96 -11.83 -30.42 -7.71
N ALA A 97 -11.12 -31.50 -7.33
CA ALA A 97 -10.80 -32.56 -8.25
C ALA A 97 -12.08 -33.34 -8.63
N LYS A 98 -12.06 -33.99 -9.78
CA LYS A 98 -13.24 -34.68 -10.33
C LYS A 98 -13.80 -35.78 -9.40
N ASP A 99 -12.98 -36.33 -8.53
CA ASP A 99 -13.35 -37.35 -7.53
C ASP A 99 -13.93 -36.80 -6.24
N GLY A 100 -13.90 -35.44 -6.07
CA GLY A 100 -14.37 -34.75 -4.86
C GLY A 100 -13.55 -35.01 -3.60
N GLN A 101 -12.52 -35.87 -3.65
CA GLN A 101 -11.71 -36.21 -2.47
C GLN A 101 -10.54 -35.26 -2.24
N MET A 102 -10.10 -34.58 -3.27
CA MET A 102 -8.96 -33.65 -3.24
C MET A 102 -9.36 -32.26 -3.72
N ALA A 103 -8.74 -31.24 -3.16
CA ALA A 103 -8.80 -29.89 -3.69
C ALA A 103 -7.52 -29.59 -4.49
N ILE A 104 -7.67 -28.82 -5.54
CA ILE A 104 -6.56 -28.24 -6.31
C ILE A 104 -6.48 -26.78 -5.88
N VAL A 105 -5.42 -26.44 -5.17
CA VAL A 105 -5.15 -25.06 -4.73
C VAL A 105 -4.00 -24.54 -5.56
N SER A 106 -4.25 -23.52 -6.36
CA SER A 106 -3.26 -22.85 -7.21
C SER A 106 -3.14 -21.40 -6.77
N PHE A 107 -1.94 -20.91 -6.66
CA PHE A 107 -1.65 -19.51 -6.34
C PHE A 107 -0.27 -19.12 -6.84
N CYS A 108 0.02 -17.83 -6.85
CA CYS A 108 1.34 -17.32 -7.15
C CYS A 108 1.98 -16.71 -5.90
N LEU A 109 3.30 -16.82 -5.82
CA LEU A 109 4.11 -16.13 -4.81
C LEU A 109 5.00 -15.10 -5.47
N THR A 110 5.14 -13.93 -4.85
CA THR A 110 6.13 -12.91 -5.24
C THR A 110 6.92 -12.44 -4.02
N ASP A 111 8.23 -12.32 -4.21
CA ASP A 111 9.16 -11.70 -3.25
C ASP A 111 9.66 -10.33 -3.73
N GLN A 112 9.01 -9.77 -4.76
CA GLN A 112 9.36 -8.55 -5.48
C GLN A 112 10.61 -8.66 -6.38
N SER A 113 11.39 -9.76 -6.31
CA SER A 113 12.44 -10.04 -7.29
C SER A 113 11.86 -10.72 -8.54
N SER A 114 10.89 -11.61 -8.32
CA SER A 114 10.18 -12.36 -9.35
C SER A 114 8.87 -12.93 -8.79
N SER A 115 8.21 -13.74 -9.60
CA SER A 115 7.00 -14.48 -9.20
C SER A 115 7.06 -15.92 -9.67
N VAL A 116 6.50 -16.84 -8.89
CA VAL A 116 6.45 -18.26 -9.22
C VAL A 116 5.05 -18.80 -8.94
N ALA A 117 4.55 -19.63 -9.85
CA ALA A 117 3.31 -20.35 -9.65
C ALA A 117 3.52 -21.49 -8.64
N CYS A 118 2.53 -21.71 -7.78
CA CYS A 118 2.53 -22.76 -6.76
C CYS A 118 1.26 -23.58 -6.89
N LYS A 119 1.38 -24.89 -6.69
CA LYS A 119 0.23 -25.80 -6.67
C LYS A 119 0.30 -26.73 -5.47
N LEU A 120 -0.86 -27.06 -4.95
CA LEU A 120 -1.03 -27.94 -3.80
C LEU A 120 -2.27 -28.80 -4.00
N PHE A 121 -2.20 -30.07 -3.60
CA PHE A 121 -3.28 -31.04 -3.72
C PHE A 121 -3.64 -31.58 -2.32
N PRO A 122 -4.26 -30.80 -1.45
CA PRO A 122 -4.67 -31.29 -0.14
C PRO A 122 -5.89 -32.19 -0.23
N GLN A 123 -5.97 -33.16 0.66
CA GLN A 123 -7.21 -33.88 0.89
C GLN A 123 -8.29 -32.94 1.41
N ALA A 124 -9.55 -33.23 1.16
CA ALA A 124 -10.67 -32.33 1.45
C ALA A 124 -10.75 -31.93 2.93
N ASP A 125 -10.40 -32.80 3.85
CA ASP A 125 -10.34 -32.58 5.29
C ASP A 125 -9.24 -31.55 5.69
N ARG A 126 -8.12 -31.55 4.96
CA ARG A 126 -6.99 -30.62 5.17
C ARG A 126 -7.10 -29.34 4.37
N ALA A 127 -7.90 -29.34 3.31
CA ALA A 127 -8.13 -28.16 2.49
C ALA A 127 -8.90 -27.08 3.26
N ALA A 128 -9.94 -27.44 4.00
CA ALA A 128 -10.79 -26.52 4.72
C ALA A 128 -10.04 -25.65 5.76
N PRO A 129 -9.20 -26.20 6.67
CA PRO A 129 -8.42 -25.38 7.59
C PRO A 129 -7.37 -24.52 6.87
N LEU A 130 -6.72 -25.04 5.82
CA LEU A 130 -5.76 -24.26 5.03
C LEU A 130 -6.42 -23.02 4.40
N LEU A 131 -7.57 -23.19 3.74
CA LEU A 131 -8.27 -22.13 3.03
C LEU A 131 -8.91 -21.07 3.94
N ARG A 132 -9.01 -21.33 5.23
CA ARG A 132 -9.43 -20.30 6.20
C ARG A 132 -8.34 -19.26 6.45
N GLU A 133 -7.10 -19.65 6.34
CA GLU A 133 -5.94 -18.83 6.66
C GLU A 133 -5.17 -18.39 5.42
N LEU A 134 -5.02 -19.25 4.41
CA LEU A 134 -4.37 -18.92 3.14
C LEU A 134 -5.28 -17.98 2.34
N ARG A 135 -4.80 -16.78 2.09
CA ARG A 135 -5.50 -15.70 1.37
C ARG A 135 -4.53 -14.84 0.61
N GLU A 136 -5.01 -14.12 -0.36
CA GLU A 136 -4.21 -13.12 -1.06
C GLU A 136 -3.71 -12.02 -0.11
N GLY A 137 -2.49 -11.56 -0.35
CA GLY A 137 -1.79 -10.61 0.51
C GLY A 137 -1.12 -11.22 1.75
N LEU A 138 -1.31 -12.53 2.01
CA LEU A 138 -0.59 -13.20 3.09
C LEU A 138 0.85 -13.46 2.66
N TYR A 139 1.82 -13.14 3.52
CA TYR A 139 3.21 -13.49 3.31
C TYR A 139 3.49 -14.86 3.90
N VAL A 140 4.02 -15.77 3.08
CA VAL A 140 4.23 -17.16 3.48
C VAL A 140 5.64 -17.62 3.13
N ARG A 141 6.13 -18.57 3.91
CA ARG A 141 7.26 -19.43 3.58
C ARG A 141 6.71 -20.74 3.05
N LEU A 142 7.16 -21.15 1.89
CA LEU A 142 6.71 -22.35 1.20
C LEU A 142 7.91 -23.21 0.86
N ARG A 143 7.80 -24.52 1.10
CA ARG A 143 8.77 -25.51 0.66
C ARG A 143 8.08 -26.50 -0.28
N GLY A 144 8.72 -26.75 -1.42
CA GLY A 144 8.16 -27.66 -2.43
C GLY A 144 9.20 -28.06 -3.48
N ASP A 145 8.79 -28.92 -4.38
CA ASP A 145 9.60 -29.39 -5.49
C ASP A 145 9.24 -28.61 -6.76
N VAL A 146 10.23 -28.08 -7.47
CA VAL A 146 10.00 -27.41 -8.76
C VAL A 146 9.75 -28.45 -9.83
N ARG A 147 8.65 -28.30 -10.57
CA ARG A 147 8.30 -29.18 -11.69
C ARG A 147 7.78 -28.36 -12.86
N PHE A 148 7.84 -28.94 -14.04
CA PHE A 148 7.20 -28.37 -15.21
C PHE A 148 5.71 -28.73 -15.21
N ASP A 149 4.86 -27.73 -15.28
CA ASP A 149 3.41 -27.91 -15.41
C ASP A 149 3.02 -27.87 -16.89
N SER A 150 2.67 -29.03 -17.44
CA SER A 150 2.26 -29.15 -18.84
C SER A 150 0.95 -28.45 -19.17
N TYR A 151 0.08 -28.20 -18.17
CA TYR A 151 -1.19 -27.48 -18.37
C TYR A 151 -0.97 -25.97 -18.45
N GLY A 152 -0.11 -25.44 -17.57
CA GLY A 152 0.23 -24.01 -17.54
C GLY A 152 1.42 -23.64 -18.42
N ASN A 153 2.12 -24.64 -18.99
CA ASN A 153 3.32 -24.50 -19.79
C ASN A 153 4.40 -23.62 -19.12
N GLN A 154 4.59 -23.84 -17.80
CA GLN A 154 5.50 -23.03 -16.98
C GLN A 154 6.07 -23.84 -15.80
N PRO A 155 7.21 -23.40 -15.21
CA PRO A 155 7.66 -23.94 -13.94
C PRO A 155 6.65 -23.66 -12.83
N VAL A 156 6.45 -24.65 -11.96
CA VAL A 156 5.56 -24.55 -10.81
C VAL A 156 6.23 -25.16 -9.59
N VAL A 157 6.06 -24.57 -8.42
CA VAL A 157 6.46 -25.17 -7.15
C VAL A 157 5.32 -26.02 -6.62
N MET A 158 5.54 -27.31 -6.56
CA MET A 158 4.61 -28.26 -5.94
C MET A 158 4.78 -28.19 -4.42
N ALA A 159 3.90 -27.45 -3.77
CA ALA A 159 3.99 -27.14 -2.35
C ALA A 159 3.79 -28.40 -1.49
N ALA A 160 4.73 -28.65 -0.59
CA ALA A 160 4.66 -29.71 0.41
C ALA A 160 4.37 -29.14 1.80
N ASP A 161 4.91 -27.99 2.10
CA ASP A 161 4.78 -27.32 3.40
C ASP A 161 4.55 -25.82 3.19
N ILE A 162 3.66 -25.22 3.99
CA ILE A 162 3.35 -23.79 3.97
C ILE A 162 3.25 -23.26 5.40
N GLN A 163 3.93 -22.18 5.66
CA GLN A 163 3.95 -21.50 6.96
C GLN A 163 3.72 -20.00 6.77
N ALA A 164 2.84 -19.41 7.57
CA ALA A 164 2.72 -17.95 7.59
C ALA A 164 4.00 -17.33 8.12
N GLU A 165 4.42 -16.22 7.54
CA GLU A 165 5.61 -15.49 7.95
C GLU A 165 5.35 -13.99 7.95
N ASP A 166 6.07 -13.26 8.78
CA ASP A 166 6.01 -11.81 8.75
C ASP A 166 6.67 -11.28 7.47
N ARG A 167 5.96 -10.40 6.76
CA ARG A 167 6.53 -9.74 5.59
C ARG A 167 7.76 -8.93 6.01
N PRO A 168 8.93 -9.16 5.39
CA PRO A 168 10.10 -8.34 5.66
C PRO A 168 9.80 -6.89 5.31
N VAL A 169 10.00 -6.02 6.26
CA VAL A 169 9.81 -4.58 6.07
C VAL A 169 11.17 -3.97 5.76
N ARG A 170 11.26 -3.32 4.59
CA ARG A 170 12.46 -2.55 4.27
C ARG A 170 12.64 -1.45 5.30
N MET A 171 13.78 -1.46 5.98
CA MET A 171 14.17 -0.46 6.97
C MET A 171 15.13 0.54 6.33
N ASP A 172 15.17 1.74 6.88
CA ASP A 172 16.21 2.70 6.61
C ASP A 172 17.38 2.39 7.57
N GLU A 173 18.49 1.90 7.01
CA GLU A 173 19.69 1.50 7.76
C GLU A 173 20.79 2.57 7.66
N ALA A 174 20.50 3.73 7.07
CA ALA A 174 21.47 4.82 7.00
C ALA A 174 21.84 5.31 8.40
N GLU A 175 23.11 5.57 8.63
CA GLU A 175 23.63 6.12 9.88
C GLU A 175 23.03 7.52 10.11
N GLU A 176 23.06 8.36 9.09
CA GLU A 176 22.38 9.66 9.03
C GLU A 176 21.15 9.55 8.15
N LYS A 177 19.98 9.72 8.76
CA LYS A 177 18.69 9.54 8.09
C LYS A 177 18.28 10.80 7.36
N ARG A 178 17.71 10.61 6.18
CA ARG A 178 17.16 11.70 5.40
C ARG A 178 15.91 12.29 6.09
N VAL A 179 15.81 13.61 6.12
CA VAL A 179 14.56 14.30 6.38
C VAL A 179 13.84 14.55 5.06
N GLU A 180 12.64 14.02 4.91
CA GLU A 180 11.82 14.26 3.72
C GLU A 180 11.16 15.63 3.83
N LEU A 181 11.48 16.52 2.89
CA LEU A 181 11.00 17.90 2.88
C LEU A 181 9.98 18.21 1.78
N HIS A 182 9.79 17.27 0.83
CA HIS A 182 8.86 17.41 -0.28
C HIS A 182 8.10 16.10 -0.48
N LEU A 183 6.84 16.07 -0.07
CA LEU A 183 6.03 14.86 -0.05
C LEU A 183 4.57 15.19 -0.36
N HIS A 184 4.01 14.42 -1.31
CA HIS A 184 2.62 14.51 -1.72
C HIS A 184 1.83 13.32 -1.21
N THR A 185 0.63 13.60 -0.73
CA THR A 185 -0.33 12.59 -0.29
C THR A 185 -1.45 12.41 -1.31
N THR A 186 -2.42 11.54 -1.02
CA THR A 186 -3.64 11.41 -1.84
C THR A 186 -4.42 12.72 -2.00
N MET A 187 -4.09 13.77 -1.25
CA MET A 187 -4.71 15.09 -1.40
C MET A 187 -4.16 15.84 -2.62
N SER A 188 -2.98 15.47 -3.11
CA SER A 188 -2.44 15.88 -4.42
C SER A 188 -3.04 14.98 -5.50
N GLN A 189 -4.27 15.30 -5.95
CA GLN A 189 -5.00 14.50 -6.93
C GLN A 189 -4.19 14.31 -8.21
N MET A 190 -4.25 13.10 -8.79
CA MET A 190 -3.55 12.68 -10.01
C MET A 190 -2.01 12.62 -9.89
N ASP A 191 -1.44 12.98 -8.74
CA ASP A 191 -0.01 12.99 -8.52
C ASP A 191 0.43 11.91 -7.51
N ALA A 192 -0.27 11.77 -6.39
CA ALA A 192 0.07 10.79 -5.37
C ALA A 192 -1.09 9.88 -4.99
N VAL A 193 -0.75 8.63 -4.62
CA VAL A 193 -1.71 7.56 -4.30
C VAL A 193 -1.59 7.05 -2.86
N THR A 194 -0.65 7.58 -2.09
CA THR A 194 -0.38 7.11 -0.73
C THR A 194 -1.04 8.02 0.31
N PRO A 195 -1.90 7.48 1.19
CA PRO A 195 -2.47 8.24 2.31
C PRO A 195 -1.39 8.68 3.30
N VAL A 196 -1.59 9.86 3.92
CA VAL A 196 -0.63 10.47 4.83
C VAL A 196 -0.27 9.57 6.02
N GLU A 197 -1.21 8.79 6.53
CA GLU A 197 -0.99 7.88 7.66
C GLU A 197 0.09 6.84 7.36
N ARG A 198 0.19 6.39 6.10
CA ARG A 198 1.22 5.44 5.68
C ARG A 198 2.61 6.05 5.68
N TYR A 199 2.71 7.31 5.32
CA TYR A 199 3.98 8.04 5.39
C TYR A 199 4.43 8.23 6.84
N ILE A 200 3.51 8.65 7.72
CA ILE A 200 3.80 8.81 9.15
C ILE A 200 4.17 7.46 9.80
N GLU A 201 3.44 6.38 9.47
CA GLU A 201 3.78 5.03 9.93
C GLU A 201 5.20 4.64 9.49
N ARG A 202 5.57 4.94 8.25
CA ARG A 202 6.90 4.64 7.72
C ARG A 202 7.97 5.48 8.40
N ALA A 203 7.78 6.77 8.54
CA ALA A 203 8.71 7.68 9.20
C ALA A 203 8.93 7.29 10.68
N ALA A 204 7.85 6.95 11.39
CA ALA A 204 7.93 6.48 12.77
C ALA A 204 8.72 5.17 12.88
N ARG A 205 8.47 4.22 11.98
CA ARG A 205 9.16 2.92 11.96
C ARG A 205 10.62 3.03 11.60
N TRP A 206 10.97 3.92 10.70
CA TRP A 206 12.35 4.17 10.28
C TRP A 206 13.12 5.08 11.23
N GLY A 207 12.43 5.72 12.19
CA GLY A 207 13.04 6.62 13.15
C GLY A 207 13.48 7.94 12.54
N HIS A 208 12.77 8.44 11.52
CA HIS A 208 13.04 9.74 10.93
C HIS A 208 12.76 10.85 11.93
N GLU A 209 13.64 11.84 12.00
CA GLU A 209 13.54 12.97 12.93
C GLU A 209 12.47 13.99 12.54
N ALA A 210 12.19 14.09 11.24
CA ALA A 210 11.16 14.96 10.71
C ALA A 210 10.63 14.43 9.36
N ILE A 211 9.44 14.87 9.00
CA ILE A 211 8.82 14.66 7.69
C ILE A 211 7.94 15.85 7.35
N ALA A 212 8.06 16.36 6.14
CA ALA A 212 7.18 17.42 5.63
C ALA A 212 5.98 16.82 4.89
N ILE A 213 4.89 17.56 4.85
CA ILE A 213 3.73 17.30 4.02
C ILE A 213 3.51 18.54 3.18
N THR A 214 3.61 18.40 1.86
CA THR A 214 3.67 19.51 0.92
C THR A 214 2.79 19.24 -0.29
N ASP A 215 1.50 18.97 -0.06
CA ASP A 215 0.53 18.74 -1.13
C ASP A 215 0.36 19.97 -2.05
N HIS A 216 0.00 19.74 -3.30
CA HIS A 216 -0.23 20.76 -4.31
C HIS A 216 -1.40 21.70 -3.94
N GLY A 217 -1.09 22.92 -3.57
CA GLY A 217 -2.07 23.98 -3.33
C GLY A 217 -3.05 23.72 -2.19
N VAL A 218 -2.88 22.66 -1.40
CA VAL A 218 -3.85 22.21 -0.39
C VAL A 218 -3.20 21.82 0.94
N ILE A 219 -4.00 21.83 2.00
CA ILE A 219 -3.57 21.54 3.39
C ILE A 219 -4.43 20.44 4.06
N GLN A 220 -5.26 19.75 3.29
CA GLN A 220 -6.26 18.83 3.83
C GLN A 220 -5.65 17.63 4.58
N ALA A 221 -4.41 17.23 4.27
CA ALA A 221 -3.75 16.13 4.95
C ALA A 221 -3.27 16.45 6.38
N PHE A 222 -3.23 17.72 6.80
CA PHE A 222 -2.63 18.12 8.07
C PHE A 222 -3.33 17.53 9.31
N PRO A 223 -4.68 17.58 9.42
CA PRO A 223 -5.37 16.97 10.55
C PRO A 223 -5.13 15.46 10.65
N ASP A 224 -5.16 14.76 9.51
CA ASP A 224 -4.95 13.31 9.45
C ASP A 224 -3.50 12.95 9.81
N ALA A 225 -2.53 13.75 9.37
CA ALA A 225 -1.13 13.60 9.75
C ALA A 225 -0.91 13.76 11.25
N ALA A 226 -1.49 14.80 11.85
CA ALA A 226 -1.41 15.04 13.30
C ALA A 226 -2.05 13.90 14.09
N ALA A 227 -3.23 13.44 13.65
CA ALA A 227 -3.92 12.32 14.27
C ALA A 227 -3.13 11.01 14.17
N ALA A 228 -2.55 10.72 12.99
CA ALA A 228 -1.71 9.54 12.77
C ALA A 228 -0.44 9.59 13.62
N ALA A 229 0.23 10.73 13.71
CA ALA A 229 1.43 10.90 14.54
C ALA A 229 1.12 10.66 16.03
N GLY A 230 0.03 11.23 16.52
CA GLY A 230 -0.42 10.99 17.90
C GLY A 230 -0.73 9.52 18.18
N LYS A 231 -1.48 8.87 17.27
CA LYS A 231 -1.86 7.45 17.40
C LYS A 231 -0.67 6.50 17.37
N LEU A 232 0.35 6.79 16.57
CA LEU A 232 1.55 5.98 16.40
C LEU A 232 2.64 6.32 17.43
N GLY A 233 2.48 7.39 18.20
CA GLY A 233 3.50 7.89 19.10
C GLY A 233 4.76 8.37 18.35
N TYR A 234 4.59 8.91 17.15
CA TYR A 234 5.70 9.45 16.36
C TYR A 234 6.34 10.63 17.10
N LYS A 235 7.64 10.51 17.35
CA LYS A 235 8.39 11.50 18.11
C LYS A 235 9.12 12.52 17.23
N GLY A 236 9.16 12.26 15.95
CA GLY A 236 9.73 13.21 14.97
C GLY A 236 8.81 14.41 14.77
N LYS A 237 9.34 15.42 14.10
CA LYS A 237 8.64 16.67 13.82
C LYS A 237 7.81 16.53 12.54
N LEU A 238 6.53 16.91 12.58
CA LEU A 238 5.74 17.15 11.39
C LEU A 238 5.98 18.58 10.92
N LEU A 239 6.38 18.72 9.67
CA LEU A 239 6.54 19.99 8.99
C LEU A 239 5.35 20.17 8.06
N TYR A 240 4.58 21.21 8.29
CA TYR A 240 3.41 21.54 7.50
C TYR A 240 3.79 22.57 6.43
N GLY A 241 3.68 22.18 5.19
CA GLY A 241 3.97 22.99 4.03
C GLY A 241 2.92 22.81 2.95
N MET A 242 3.04 23.54 1.88
CA MET A 242 2.18 23.45 0.72
C MET A 242 3.02 23.81 -0.50
N GLU A 243 2.86 23.05 -1.58
CA GLU A 243 3.45 23.42 -2.85
C GLU A 243 2.59 24.50 -3.50
N GLY A 244 3.13 25.70 -3.56
CA GLY A 244 2.46 26.87 -4.12
C GLY A 244 2.80 27.10 -5.58
N TYR A 245 1.85 27.63 -6.32
CA TYR A 245 2.06 28.02 -7.72
C TYR A 245 2.36 29.51 -7.79
N LEU A 246 3.55 29.85 -8.29
CA LEU A 246 3.93 31.23 -8.56
C LEU A 246 3.55 31.60 -10.00
N ILE A 247 2.63 32.55 -10.14
CA ILE A 247 2.19 33.04 -11.43
C ILE A 247 2.81 34.41 -11.66
N HIS A 248 3.48 34.60 -12.79
CA HIS A 248 3.90 35.91 -13.25
C HIS A 248 2.75 36.53 -14.03
N GLU A 249 2.11 37.56 -13.46
CA GLU A 249 1.21 38.43 -14.23
C GLU A 249 2.04 39.47 -14.99
N GLU A 250 2.15 39.31 -16.30
CA GLU A 250 2.62 40.43 -17.14
C GLU A 250 1.47 41.43 -17.31
N PRO A 251 1.72 42.75 -17.12
CA PRO A 251 0.68 43.72 -17.29
C PRO A 251 0.21 43.74 -18.76
N GLY A 252 -0.97 43.20 -19.04
CA GLY A 252 -1.62 43.27 -20.35
C GLY A 252 -1.98 41.99 -21.04
N GLU A 253 -1.57 40.82 -20.53
CA GLU A 253 -2.01 39.54 -21.10
C GLU A 253 -3.18 38.94 -20.30
N GLN A 254 -4.36 38.90 -20.94
CA GLN A 254 -5.49 38.10 -20.48
C GLN A 254 -5.26 36.65 -20.91
N GLY A 255 -4.52 35.91 -20.13
CA GLY A 255 -4.32 34.50 -20.34
C GLY A 255 -3.76 33.83 -19.10
N ILE A 256 -4.45 32.82 -18.61
CA ILE A 256 -3.88 31.87 -17.65
C ILE A 256 -2.79 31.14 -18.41
N GLY A 257 -1.54 31.54 -18.19
CA GLY A 257 -0.40 30.82 -18.72
C GLY A 257 -0.46 29.37 -18.23
N ALA A 258 -0.51 28.42 -19.16
CA ALA A 258 -0.36 27.02 -18.82
C ALA A 258 1.02 26.86 -18.14
N CYS A 259 1.00 26.38 -16.90
CA CYS A 259 2.20 25.91 -16.23
C CYS A 259 2.78 24.74 -17.05
N PRO A 260 4.11 24.69 -17.33
CA PRO A 260 4.73 23.62 -18.09
C PRO A 260 4.60 22.26 -17.39
#